data_ff189366562e3c58fff27d790af9875b
#
_entry.id   ff189366562e3c58fff27d790af9875b
#
_cell.length_a   1.000
_cell.length_b   1.000
_cell.length_c   1.000
_cell.angle_alpha   90.00
_cell.angle_beta   90.00
_cell.angle_gamma   90.00
#
_symmetry.space_group_name_H-M   'P 1'
#
loop_
_entity.id
_entity.type
_entity.pdbx_description
1 polymer ?
#
loop_
_entity_poly.entity_id
_entity_poly.type
_entity_poly.pdbx_seq_one_letter_code
_entity_poly.pdbx_strand_id
1 'polypeptide(L)'
;MTLRKLLKHTALGRWIMLPFRLLVIALPYSIRHFATILRWTFASKEHYNFTYHLTGLNLQYLANYTAVVSGHPVEEIERFIQELETDEALRSILVKQTLASPDRHTSDLEPRYGRRLGWYALLRATKPRIVVETGVDRGLGTAVMAAAMMRNTREGFPGVVYATDIVPDCGHLLTEPYKKHVHILLGDSVERSEE
;
A
#
# COMPACT_ATOMS: atom_id res chain seq x y z
N MET A 1 -13.23 -2.78 51.11
CA MET A 1 -12.75 -2.25 49.79
C MET A 1 -12.22 -3.42 49.00
N THR A 2 -12.75 -3.68 47.80
CA THR A 2 -12.29 -4.81 46.98
C THR A 2 -10.86 -4.55 46.44
N LEU A 3 -10.03 -5.58 46.31
CA LEU A 3 -8.65 -5.51 45.76
C LEU A 3 -8.62 -4.69 44.45
N ARG A 4 -9.63 -4.87 43.60
CA ARG A 4 -9.77 -4.14 42.33
C ARG A 4 -9.94 -2.63 42.53
N LYS A 5 -10.64 -2.17 43.58
CA LYS A 5 -10.78 -0.74 43.91
C LYS A 5 -9.49 -0.18 44.48
N LEU A 6 -8.77 -0.97 45.31
CA LEU A 6 -7.48 -0.59 45.86
C LEU A 6 -6.44 -0.35 44.73
N LEU A 7 -6.35 -1.26 43.77
CA LEU A 7 -5.39 -1.19 42.65
C LEU A 7 -5.73 -0.04 41.69
N LYS A 8 -7.00 0.30 41.52
CA LYS A 8 -7.41 1.33 40.53
C LYS A 8 -7.37 2.76 41.06
N HIS A 9 -7.60 2.94 42.36
CA HIS A 9 -7.94 4.27 42.90
C HIS A 9 -7.01 4.76 44.01
N THR A 10 -5.91 4.07 44.30
CA THR A 10 -4.93 4.47 45.33
C THR A 10 -3.55 4.69 44.75
N ALA A 11 -2.75 5.56 45.37
CA ALA A 11 -1.36 5.76 45.02
C ALA A 11 -0.54 4.47 45.17
N LEU A 12 -0.83 3.67 46.19
CA LEU A 12 -0.19 2.37 46.43
C LEU A 12 -0.50 1.39 45.29
N GLY A 13 -1.74 1.32 44.85
CA GLY A 13 -2.16 0.48 43.71
C GLY A 13 -1.45 0.86 42.40
N ARG A 14 -1.20 2.16 42.20
CA ARG A 14 -0.40 2.62 41.06
C ARG A 14 1.02 2.04 41.07
N TRP A 15 1.68 2.05 42.20
CA TRP A 15 3.04 1.50 42.36
C TRP A 15 3.09 -0.03 42.18
N ILE A 16 2.11 -0.75 42.74
CA ILE A 16 1.97 -2.19 42.57
C ILE A 16 1.77 -2.56 41.09
N MET A 17 1.05 -1.73 40.32
CA MET A 17 0.79 -1.98 38.90
C MET A 17 1.95 -1.64 37.95
N LEU A 18 2.99 -0.94 38.44
CA LEU A 18 4.14 -0.58 37.58
C LEU A 18 4.84 -1.78 36.92
N PRO A 19 5.29 -2.81 37.69
CA PRO A 19 5.93 -3.96 37.07
C PRO A 19 5.00 -4.71 36.10
N PHE A 20 3.70 -4.80 36.40
CA PHE A 20 2.74 -5.38 35.50
C PHE A 20 2.66 -4.60 34.18
N ARG A 21 2.54 -3.28 34.24
CA ARG A 21 2.49 -2.41 33.05
C ARG A 21 3.77 -2.53 32.22
N LEU A 22 4.91 -2.58 32.87
CA LEU A 22 6.20 -2.73 32.20
C LEU A 22 6.32 -4.11 31.53
N LEU A 23 6.15 -5.19 32.31
CA LEU A 23 6.45 -6.55 31.86
C LEU A 23 5.37 -7.14 30.96
N VAL A 24 4.11 -6.80 31.17
CA VAL A 24 2.98 -7.42 30.44
C VAL A 24 2.52 -6.57 29.27
N ILE A 25 2.66 -5.24 29.34
CA ILE A 25 2.15 -4.34 28.30
C ILE A 25 3.30 -3.71 27.50
N ALA A 26 4.15 -2.93 28.16
CA ALA A 26 5.15 -2.12 27.45
C ALA A 26 6.27 -2.96 26.81
N LEU A 27 6.82 -3.91 27.54
CA LEU A 27 7.95 -4.71 27.08
C LEU A 27 7.58 -5.63 25.89
N PRO A 28 6.46 -6.39 25.91
CA PRO A 28 6.06 -7.20 24.76
C PRO A 28 5.76 -6.36 23.52
N TYR A 29 5.19 -5.18 23.68
CA TYR A 29 4.96 -4.24 22.56
C TYR A 29 6.29 -3.78 21.96
N SER A 30 7.24 -3.35 22.81
CA SER A 30 8.55 -2.86 22.37
C SER A 30 9.40 -3.96 21.73
N ILE A 31 9.37 -5.19 22.26
CA ILE A 31 10.09 -6.34 21.69
C ILE A 31 9.57 -6.70 20.30
N ARG A 32 8.23 -6.72 20.10
CA ARG A 32 7.65 -6.99 18.78
C ARG A 32 8.04 -5.92 17.77
N HIS A 33 8.02 -4.66 18.18
CA HIS A 33 8.42 -3.54 17.32
C HIS A 33 9.91 -3.64 16.96
N PHE A 34 10.75 -3.92 17.93
CA PHE A 34 12.18 -4.09 17.73
C PHE A 34 12.50 -5.29 16.82
N ALA A 35 11.81 -6.42 17.00
CA ALA A 35 11.96 -7.58 16.12
C ALA A 35 11.57 -7.24 14.66
N THR A 36 10.52 -6.43 14.46
CA THR A 36 10.12 -5.98 13.12
C THR A 36 11.19 -5.08 12.50
N ILE A 37 11.77 -4.16 13.29
CA ILE A 37 12.88 -3.29 12.85
C ILE A 37 14.08 -4.13 12.44
N LEU A 38 14.52 -5.07 13.29
CA LEU A 38 15.64 -5.93 12.98
C LEU A 38 15.39 -6.75 11.72
N ARG A 39 14.21 -7.37 11.61
CA ARG A 39 13.86 -8.14 10.42
C ARG A 39 13.94 -7.28 9.15
N TRP A 40 13.39 -6.08 9.17
CA TRP A 40 13.49 -5.18 8.03
C TRP A 40 14.95 -4.80 7.72
N THR A 41 15.72 -4.42 8.73
CA THR A 41 17.12 -3.99 8.58
C THR A 41 17.99 -5.06 7.90
N PHE A 42 17.76 -6.35 8.21
CA PHE A 42 18.58 -7.42 7.68
C PHE A 42 17.99 -8.15 6.48
N ALA A 43 16.68 -8.09 6.27
CA ALA A 43 16.00 -8.83 5.22
C ALA A 43 15.58 -7.96 4.03
N SER A 44 15.33 -6.66 4.22
CA SER A 44 14.95 -5.75 3.14
C SER A 44 16.19 -5.10 2.50
N LYS A 45 16.09 -4.83 1.20
CA LYS A 45 17.05 -4.00 0.46
C LYS A 45 16.62 -2.54 0.39
N GLU A 46 15.40 -2.25 0.80
CA GLU A 46 14.80 -0.91 0.73
C GLU A 46 15.41 0.03 1.77
N HIS A 47 15.74 1.25 1.37
CA HIS A 47 16.37 2.25 2.25
C HIS A 47 15.35 3.03 3.09
N TYR A 48 14.11 3.20 2.59
CA TYR A 48 13.14 4.13 3.17
C TYR A 48 11.81 3.48 3.54
N ASN A 49 11.51 2.30 3.02
CA ASN A 49 10.15 1.73 3.05
C ASN A 49 10.00 0.67 4.15
N PHE A 50 10.17 1.10 5.39
CA PHE A 50 10.10 0.25 6.57
C PHE A 50 8.73 -0.43 6.79
N THR A 51 7.63 0.18 6.38
CA THR A 51 6.29 -0.24 6.78
C THR A 51 5.32 -0.46 5.62
N TYR A 52 5.76 -1.14 4.55
CA TYR A 52 4.87 -1.44 3.42
C TYR A 52 3.88 -2.58 3.67
N HIS A 53 4.14 -3.44 4.63
CA HIS A 53 3.21 -4.51 4.96
C HIS A 53 2.07 -3.99 5.80
N LEU A 54 0.87 -4.11 5.27
CA LEU A 54 -0.34 -3.93 6.04
C LEU A 54 -0.59 -5.18 6.88
N THR A 55 -0.89 -4.99 8.16
CA THR A 55 -1.40 -6.07 9.02
C THR A 55 -2.84 -6.39 8.61
N GLY A 56 -3.36 -7.56 9.02
CA GLY A 56 -4.76 -7.90 8.78
C GLY A 56 -5.74 -6.82 9.28
N LEU A 57 -5.44 -6.19 10.41
CA LEU A 57 -6.24 -5.08 10.93
C LEU A 57 -6.16 -3.84 10.03
N ASN A 58 -4.97 -3.49 9.53
CA ASN A 58 -4.81 -2.37 8.59
C ASN A 58 -5.56 -2.64 7.27
N LEU A 59 -5.55 -3.89 6.78
CA LEU A 59 -6.32 -4.28 5.59
C LEU A 59 -7.82 -4.12 5.81
N GLN A 60 -8.34 -4.54 6.96
CA GLN A 60 -9.74 -4.32 7.32
C GLN A 60 -10.10 -2.83 7.36
N TYR A 61 -9.26 -1.99 7.97
CA TYR A 61 -9.46 -0.54 7.96
C TYR A 61 -9.45 0.03 6.55
N LEU A 62 -8.50 -0.40 5.72
CA LEU A 62 -8.41 0.05 4.33
C LEU A 62 -9.65 -0.36 3.53
N ALA A 63 -10.12 -1.60 3.69
CA ALA A 63 -11.32 -2.10 3.03
C ALA A 63 -12.57 -1.30 3.45
N ASN A 64 -12.78 -1.13 4.75
CA ASN A 64 -13.92 -0.36 5.28
C ASN A 64 -13.86 1.12 4.83
N TYR A 65 -12.68 1.75 4.88
CA TYR A 65 -12.51 3.13 4.42
C TYR A 65 -12.84 3.25 2.93
N THR A 66 -12.32 2.34 2.10
CA THR A 66 -12.58 2.32 0.66
C THR A 66 -14.07 2.07 0.37
N ALA A 67 -14.72 1.19 1.13
CA ALA A 67 -16.16 0.93 1.01
C ALA A 67 -16.99 2.19 1.28
N VAL A 68 -16.69 2.92 2.36
CA VAL A 68 -17.37 4.18 2.68
C VAL A 68 -17.17 5.23 1.59
N VAL A 69 -15.94 5.40 1.10
CA VAL A 69 -15.61 6.41 0.07
C VAL A 69 -16.24 6.07 -1.28
N SER A 70 -16.25 4.80 -1.66
CA SER A 70 -16.79 4.35 -2.95
C SER A 70 -18.31 4.16 -2.95
N GLY A 71 -18.92 4.01 -1.77
CA GLY A 71 -20.33 3.63 -1.64
C GLY A 71 -20.63 2.17 -1.97
N HIS A 72 -19.59 1.32 -2.03
CA HIS A 72 -19.71 -0.11 -2.33
C HIS A 72 -19.66 -0.97 -1.05
N PRO A 73 -20.25 -2.18 -1.06
CA PRO A 73 -20.15 -3.13 0.05
C PRO A 73 -18.71 -3.49 0.37
N VAL A 74 -18.37 -3.63 1.66
CA VAL A 74 -17.01 -3.95 2.10
C VAL A 74 -16.52 -5.29 1.55
N GLU A 75 -17.40 -6.26 1.40
CA GLU A 75 -17.10 -7.58 0.86
C GLU A 75 -16.69 -7.51 -0.63
N GLU A 76 -17.20 -6.54 -1.36
CA GLU A 76 -16.78 -6.29 -2.74
C GLU A 76 -15.39 -5.65 -2.79
N ILE A 77 -15.12 -4.71 -1.90
CA ILE A 77 -13.80 -4.10 -1.77
C ILE A 77 -12.75 -5.12 -1.35
N GLU A 78 -13.07 -6.00 -0.40
CA GLU A 78 -12.17 -7.09 0.00
C GLU A 78 -11.84 -8.04 -1.15
N ARG A 79 -12.82 -8.36 -2.00
CA ARG A 79 -12.59 -9.15 -3.23
C ARG A 79 -11.63 -8.44 -4.19
N PHE A 80 -11.75 -7.13 -4.37
CA PHE A 80 -10.83 -6.37 -5.22
C PHE A 80 -9.43 -6.29 -4.61
N ILE A 81 -9.30 -6.16 -3.30
CA ILE A 81 -7.99 -6.24 -2.63
C ILE A 81 -7.36 -7.60 -2.89
N GLN A 82 -8.10 -8.68 -2.69
CA GLN A 82 -7.60 -10.04 -2.93
C GLN A 82 -7.27 -10.27 -4.40
N GLU A 83 -8.04 -9.69 -5.33
CA GLU A 83 -7.78 -9.76 -6.77
C GLU A 83 -6.38 -9.24 -7.13
N LEU A 84 -5.96 -8.12 -6.51
CA LEU A 84 -4.60 -7.59 -6.71
C LEU A 84 -3.54 -8.43 -6.00
N GLU A 85 -3.79 -8.86 -4.76
CA GLU A 85 -2.83 -9.65 -3.98
C GLU A 85 -2.51 -11.00 -4.65
N THR A 86 -3.47 -11.55 -5.39
CA THR A 86 -3.32 -12.83 -6.11
C THR A 86 -3.01 -12.68 -7.59
N ASP A 87 -2.73 -11.46 -8.09
CA ASP A 87 -2.38 -11.23 -9.49
C ASP A 87 -0.94 -11.65 -9.79
N GLU A 88 -0.73 -12.94 -10.04
CA GLU A 88 0.59 -13.49 -10.36
C GLU A 88 1.17 -12.95 -11.68
N ALA A 89 0.33 -12.52 -12.64
CA ALA A 89 0.79 -11.94 -13.89
C ALA A 89 1.44 -10.58 -13.67
N LEU A 90 0.77 -9.69 -12.92
CA LEU A 90 1.34 -8.40 -12.53
C LEU A 90 2.58 -8.59 -11.67
N ARG A 91 2.51 -9.47 -10.67
CA ARG A 91 3.63 -9.78 -9.77
C ARG A 91 4.88 -10.23 -10.54
N SER A 92 4.73 -11.17 -11.45
CA SER A 92 5.84 -11.69 -12.26
C SER A 92 6.49 -10.61 -13.14
N ILE A 93 5.69 -9.73 -13.72
CA ILE A 93 6.19 -8.58 -14.50
C ILE A 93 6.97 -7.62 -13.60
N LEU A 94 6.42 -7.24 -12.45
CA LEU A 94 7.09 -6.33 -11.52
C LEU A 94 8.42 -6.89 -11.03
N VAL A 95 8.47 -8.18 -10.67
CA VAL A 95 9.73 -8.86 -10.28
C VAL A 95 10.74 -8.83 -11.43
N LYS A 96 10.33 -9.17 -12.65
CA LYS A 96 11.20 -9.16 -13.82
C LYS A 96 11.77 -7.77 -14.09
N GLN A 97 10.94 -6.72 -14.03
CA GLN A 97 11.37 -5.34 -14.26
C GLN A 97 12.30 -4.85 -13.14
N THR A 98 12.00 -5.18 -11.88
CA THR A 98 12.89 -4.85 -10.75
C THR A 98 14.27 -5.48 -10.93
N LEU A 99 14.35 -6.75 -11.34
CA LEU A 99 15.63 -7.43 -11.60
C LEU A 99 16.41 -6.81 -12.77
N ALA A 100 15.71 -6.31 -13.79
CA ALA A 100 16.32 -5.68 -14.96
C ALA A 100 16.71 -4.21 -14.71
N SER A 101 16.21 -3.58 -13.64
CA SER A 101 16.40 -2.16 -13.36
C SER A 101 17.73 -1.88 -12.64
N PRO A 102 18.22 -0.63 -12.66
CA PRO A 102 19.33 -0.18 -11.82
C PRO A 102 19.06 -0.39 -10.33
N ASP A 103 17.79 -0.32 -9.93
CA ASP A 103 17.35 -0.41 -8.53
C ASP A 103 17.32 -1.82 -7.96
N ARG A 104 17.73 -2.86 -8.72
CA ARG A 104 17.72 -4.27 -8.25
C ARG A 104 18.46 -4.52 -6.93
N HIS A 105 19.37 -3.63 -6.57
CA HIS A 105 20.16 -3.73 -5.34
C HIS A 105 19.53 -2.97 -4.16
N THR A 106 18.58 -2.07 -4.42
CA THR A 106 17.92 -1.20 -3.45
C THR A 106 16.41 -1.38 -3.40
N SER A 107 15.90 -2.42 -4.08
CA SER A 107 14.48 -2.78 -4.09
C SER A 107 14.29 -4.23 -3.69
N ASP A 108 13.31 -4.48 -2.84
CA ASP A 108 12.83 -5.83 -2.57
C ASP A 108 12.19 -6.42 -3.83
N LEU A 109 12.44 -7.72 -4.08
CA LEU A 109 11.88 -8.39 -5.26
C LEU A 109 10.39 -8.62 -5.14
N GLU A 110 9.92 -8.89 -3.92
CA GLU A 110 8.50 -9.06 -3.66
C GLU A 110 7.80 -7.71 -3.73
N PRO A 111 6.90 -7.49 -4.69
CA PRO A 111 6.15 -6.25 -4.77
C PRO A 111 5.22 -6.13 -3.56
N ARG A 112 5.39 -5.06 -2.80
CA ARG A 112 4.56 -4.76 -1.63
C ARG A 112 3.64 -3.62 -1.97
N TYR A 113 2.38 -3.93 -2.19
CA TYR A 113 1.41 -2.93 -2.65
C TYR A 113 1.03 -1.91 -1.56
N GLY A 114 0.98 -2.33 -0.29
CA GLY A 114 0.64 -1.45 0.82
C GLY A 114 -0.68 -0.72 0.60
N ARG A 115 -0.69 0.61 0.79
CA ARG A 115 -1.89 1.44 0.56
C ARG A 115 -2.43 1.39 -0.87
N ARG A 116 -1.64 0.97 -1.84
CA ARG A 116 -2.05 0.85 -3.25
C ARG A 116 -3.13 -0.21 -3.46
N LEU A 117 -3.28 -1.15 -2.52
CA LEU A 117 -4.43 -2.06 -2.47
C LEU A 117 -5.76 -1.30 -2.44
N GLY A 118 -5.83 -0.22 -1.63
CA GLY A 118 -7.02 0.63 -1.58
C GLY A 118 -7.23 1.43 -2.87
N TRP A 119 -6.15 1.92 -3.51
CA TRP A 119 -6.28 2.59 -4.81
C TRP A 119 -6.85 1.65 -5.88
N TYR A 120 -6.27 0.45 -5.97
CA TYR A 120 -6.77 -0.57 -6.87
C TYR A 120 -8.26 -0.86 -6.65
N ALA A 121 -8.63 -1.18 -5.40
CA ALA A 121 -10.00 -1.51 -5.05
C ALA A 121 -10.98 -0.36 -5.33
N LEU A 122 -10.56 0.90 -5.05
CA LEU A 122 -11.34 2.08 -5.38
C LEU A 122 -11.60 2.20 -6.88
N LEU A 123 -10.56 2.03 -7.71
CA LEU A 123 -10.68 2.11 -9.16
C LEU A 123 -11.54 0.97 -9.73
N ARG A 124 -11.43 -0.24 -9.14
CA ARG A 124 -12.29 -1.38 -9.52
C ARG A 124 -13.75 -1.13 -9.18
N ALA A 125 -14.02 -0.54 -8.03
CA ALA A 125 -15.38 -0.22 -7.59
C ALA A 125 -16.01 0.93 -8.39
N THR A 126 -15.30 2.04 -8.52
CA THR A 126 -15.84 3.27 -9.12
C THR A 126 -15.79 3.30 -10.66
N LYS A 127 -14.95 2.47 -11.27
CA LYS A 127 -14.77 2.34 -12.74
C LYS A 127 -14.62 3.70 -13.45
N PRO A 128 -13.68 4.55 -13.02
CA PRO A 128 -13.52 5.89 -13.57
C PRO A 128 -13.04 5.81 -15.03
N ARG A 129 -13.39 6.81 -15.82
CA ARG A 129 -12.90 6.95 -17.20
C ARG A 129 -11.50 7.56 -17.26
N ILE A 130 -11.18 8.40 -16.29
CA ILE A 130 -9.88 9.10 -16.18
C ILE A 130 -9.39 8.99 -14.75
N VAL A 131 -8.12 8.68 -14.61
CA VAL A 131 -7.37 8.71 -13.36
C VAL A 131 -6.17 9.63 -13.53
N VAL A 132 -5.90 10.49 -12.58
CA VAL A 132 -4.72 11.36 -12.58
C VAL A 132 -3.79 10.95 -11.44
N GLU A 133 -2.52 10.74 -11.75
CA GLU A 133 -1.45 10.45 -10.80
C GLU A 133 -0.39 11.54 -10.85
N THR A 134 0.04 12.02 -9.71
CA THR A 134 1.18 12.93 -9.57
C THR A 134 2.33 12.19 -8.90
N GLY A 135 3.49 12.11 -9.59
CA GLY A 135 4.66 11.36 -9.13
C GLY A 135 4.57 9.87 -9.47
N VAL A 136 5.22 9.49 -10.57
CA VAL A 136 5.30 8.10 -11.05
C VAL A 136 6.38 7.31 -10.31
N ASP A 137 7.53 7.95 -10.03
CA ASP A 137 8.72 7.31 -9.46
C ASP A 137 9.10 6.07 -10.28
N ARG A 138 9.29 4.92 -9.66
CA ARG A 138 9.57 3.64 -10.35
C ARG A 138 8.39 3.09 -11.14
N GLY A 139 7.17 3.57 -10.92
CA GLY A 139 5.94 3.17 -11.62
C GLY A 139 5.16 2.05 -10.96
N LEU A 140 5.43 1.69 -9.69
CA LEU A 140 4.64 0.65 -9.00
C LEU A 140 3.17 1.08 -8.80
N GLY A 141 2.94 2.34 -8.39
CA GLY A 141 1.59 2.90 -8.25
C GLY A 141 0.85 2.90 -9.58
N THR A 142 1.51 3.42 -10.60
CA THR A 142 1.03 3.49 -11.97
C THR A 142 0.66 2.11 -12.52
N ALA A 143 1.51 1.10 -12.33
CA ALA A 143 1.25 -0.26 -12.78
C ALA A 143 0.01 -0.88 -12.08
N VAL A 144 -0.15 -0.64 -10.79
CA VAL A 144 -1.33 -1.08 -10.00
C VAL A 144 -2.61 -0.43 -10.53
N MET A 145 -2.59 0.88 -10.77
CA MET A 145 -3.75 1.58 -11.33
C MET A 145 -4.05 1.13 -12.75
N ALA A 146 -3.02 0.95 -13.58
CA ALA A 146 -3.17 0.42 -14.93
C ALA A 146 -3.76 -0.99 -14.94
N ALA A 147 -3.40 -1.84 -13.97
CA ALA A 147 -3.99 -3.18 -13.82
C ALA A 147 -5.50 -3.09 -13.52
N ALA A 148 -5.92 -2.18 -12.64
CA ALA A 148 -7.34 -1.93 -12.38
C ALA A 148 -8.06 -1.46 -13.66
N MET A 149 -7.49 -0.49 -14.38
CA MET A 149 -8.07 0.03 -15.62
C MET A 149 -8.16 -1.03 -16.72
N MET A 150 -7.14 -1.88 -16.84
CA MET A 150 -7.17 -3.00 -17.77
C MET A 150 -8.31 -3.96 -17.48
N ARG A 151 -8.56 -4.32 -16.23
CA ARG A 151 -9.67 -5.20 -15.83
C ARG A 151 -11.02 -4.53 -16.06
N ASN A 152 -11.16 -3.26 -15.68
CA ASN A 152 -12.37 -2.48 -15.97
C ASN A 152 -12.68 -2.43 -17.46
N THR A 153 -11.65 -2.23 -18.30
CA THR A 153 -11.81 -2.23 -19.76
C THR A 153 -12.33 -3.57 -20.28
N ARG A 154 -11.83 -4.69 -19.76
CA ARG A 154 -12.33 -6.04 -20.12
C ARG A 154 -13.78 -6.28 -19.71
N GLU A 155 -14.24 -5.57 -18.68
CA GLU A 155 -15.63 -5.60 -18.20
C GLU A 155 -16.54 -4.59 -18.92
N GLY A 156 -16.04 -3.88 -19.94
CA GLY A 156 -16.80 -2.90 -20.71
C GLY A 156 -16.74 -1.47 -20.15
N PHE A 157 -15.84 -1.19 -19.20
CA PHE A 157 -15.64 0.14 -18.62
C PHE A 157 -14.24 0.69 -18.97
N PRO A 158 -14.04 1.16 -20.21
CA PRO A 158 -12.74 1.66 -20.64
C PRO A 158 -12.38 2.94 -19.91
N GLY A 159 -11.10 3.04 -19.54
CA GLY A 159 -10.54 4.23 -18.90
C GLY A 159 -9.02 4.27 -19.05
N VAL A 160 -8.42 5.40 -18.67
CA VAL A 160 -7.01 5.69 -18.85
C VAL A 160 -6.43 6.39 -17.61
N VAL A 161 -5.15 6.17 -17.33
CA VAL A 161 -4.38 6.87 -16.31
C VAL A 161 -3.50 7.92 -16.99
N TYR A 162 -3.62 9.17 -16.58
CA TYR A 162 -2.66 10.23 -16.88
C TYR A 162 -1.74 10.40 -15.68
N ALA A 163 -0.46 10.17 -15.86
CA ALA A 163 0.52 10.23 -14.80
C ALA A 163 1.58 11.29 -15.12
N THR A 164 1.95 12.12 -14.15
CA THR A 164 2.98 13.15 -14.33
C THR A 164 4.19 12.85 -13.48
N ASP A 165 5.37 13.15 -14.00
CA ASP A 165 6.63 13.13 -13.24
C ASP A 165 7.64 14.12 -13.83
N ILE A 166 8.49 14.67 -12.99
CA ILE A 166 9.59 15.56 -13.40
C ILE A 166 10.83 14.78 -13.82
N VAL A 167 10.91 13.48 -13.46
CA VAL A 167 12.08 12.62 -13.73
C VAL A 167 11.88 11.91 -15.07
N PRO A 168 12.77 12.12 -16.07
CA PRO A 168 12.62 11.52 -17.40
C PRO A 168 12.61 9.99 -17.42
N ASP A 169 13.35 9.34 -16.50
CA ASP A 169 13.51 7.88 -16.43
C ASP A 169 12.51 7.21 -15.48
N CYS A 170 11.42 7.91 -15.16
CA CYS A 170 10.37 7.36 -14.30
C CYS A 170 9.61 6.19 -14.95
N GLY A 171 8.94 5.38 -14.15
CA GLY A 171 7.98 4.39 -14.63
C GLY A 171 8.58 3.11 -15.23
N HIS A 172 9.83 2.77 -14.94
CA HIS A 172 10.49 1.59 -15.51
C HIS A 172 9.83 0.24 -15.13
N LEU A 173 9.01 0.19 -14.08
CA LEU A 173 8.20 -0.98 -13.72
C LEU A 173 6.95 -1.12 -14.58
N LEU A 174 6.54 -0.05 -15.29
CA LEU A 174 5.34 -0.03 -16.13
C LEU A 174 5.67 -0.54 -17.53
N THR A 175 5.19 -1.74 -17.85
CA THR A 175 5.38 -2.36 -19.17
C THR A 175 4.08 -2.95 -19.71
N GLU A 176 4.11 -3.47 -20.92
CA GLU A 176 2.96 -4.19 -21.47
C GLU A 176 2.58 -5.43 -20.65
N PRO A 177 1.30 -5.73 -20.49
CA PRO A 177 0.15 -5.09 -21.17
C PRO A 177 -0.42 -3.85 -20.46
N TYR A 178 0.13 -3.43 -19.35
CA TYR A 178 -0.41 -2.34 -18.50
C TYR A 178 -0.13 -0.96 -19.10
N LYS A 179 1.01 -0.77 -19.75
CA LYS A 179 1.45 0.51 -20.31
C LYS A 179 0.44 1.16 -21.27
N LYS A 180 -0.29 0.36 -22.03
CA LYS A 180 -1.32 0.85 -22.96
C LYS A 180 -2.50 1.57 -22.29
N HIS A 181 -2.66 1.45 -20.98
CA HIS A 181 -3.69 2.13 -20.20
C HIS A 181 -3.17 3.40 -19.51
N VAL A 182 -1.94 3.84 -19.83
CA VAL A 182 -1.29 4.96 -19.17
C VAL A 182 -0.67 5.92 -20.18
N HIS A 183 -0.83 7.22 -19.92
CA HIS A 183 -0.07 8.29 -20.54
C HIS A 183 0.81 8.94 -19.48
N ILE A 184 2.13 8.89 -19.66
CA ILE A 184 3.09 9.60 -18.78
C ILE A 184 3.42 10.92 -19.44
N LEU A 185 3.17 12.02 -18.73
CA LEU A 185 3.45 13.39 -19.10
C LEU A 185 4.66 13.87 -18.28
N LEU A 186 5.78 14.13 -18.94
CA LEU A 186 6.98 14.65 -18.26
C LEU A 186 6.83 16.15 -18.02
N GLY A 187 7.00 16.57 -16.79
CA GLY A 187 6.93 17.96 -16.36
C GLY A 187 6.32 18.12 -14.96
N ASP A 188 6.27 19.36 -14.51
CA ASP A 188 5.63 19.69 -13.24
C ASP A 188 4.13 19.41 -13.32
N SER A 189 3.59 18.75 -12.31
CA SER A 189 2.19 18.36 -12.24
C SER A 189 1.24 19.58 -12.21
N VAL A 190 1.69 20.72 -11.71
CA VAL A 190 0.89 21.96 -11.68
C VAL A 190 0.78 22.54 -13.09
N GLU A 191 1.90 22.59 -13.83
CA GLU A 191 1.92 23.09 -15.22
C GLU A 191 1.15 22.16 -16.16
N ARG A 192 1.24 20.84 -15.95
CA ARG A 192 0.58 19.83 -16.79
C ARG A 192 -0.89 19.59 -16.47
N SER A 193 -1.40 20.12 -15.35
CA SER A 193 -2.82 19.98 -14.99
C SER A 193 -3.76 20.79 -15.88
N GLU A 194 -3.23 21.70 -16.70
CA GLU A 194 -3.99 22.53 -17.64
C GLU A 194 -4.08 21.93 -19.07
N GLU A 195 -3.36 20.86 -19.35
CA GLU A 195 -3.40 20.09 -20.61
C GLU A 195 -4.46 18.97 -20.58
#